data_a6b8792b9f64b5cc1d4902f623e44665
#
_entry.id   a6b8792b9f64b5cc1d4902f623e44665
#
_cell.length_a   1.000
_cell.length_b   1.000
_cell.length_c   1.000
_cell.angle_alpha   90.00
_cell.angle_beta   90.00
_cell.angle_gamma   90.00
#
_symmetry.space_group_name_H-M   'P 1'
#
loop_
_entity.id
_entity.type
_entity.pdbx_description
1 polymer ?
#
loop_
_entity_poly.entity_id
_entity_poly.type
_entity_poly.pdbx_seq_one_letter_code
_entity_poly.pdbx_strand_id
1 'polypeptide(L)'
;MKTADKIRTFRLAKGLSQEQLGELVGVQKAAINKYEKGRVVNIPRTTLKKLADALHVAPVDLLDDTEFSPDSNTKSNRIKVYGSVPAGIPIEAVEDIVDWEDVPQEWIDRGDRYIGLKVKGNSMYPKYIEDDTVIVKLQPDCECGQDAVVYVNGYEATLKKVVKQQDGIMLQPLNPEYTPKFYPYGPDELEINILGIVVEIRRKV
;
A
#
# COMPACT_ATOMS: atom_id res chain seq x y z
N MET A 1 3.22 -26.47 2.72
CA MET A 1 4.20 -26.86 3.76
C MET A 1 4.52 -25.61 4.58
N LYS A 2 4.57 -25.69 5.92
CA LYS A 2 4.82 -24.50 6.75
C LYS A 2 6.28 -24.05 6.68
N THR A 3 6.55 -22.74 6.82
CA THR A 3 7.92 -22.16 6.86
C THR A 3 8.86 -22.96 7.79
N ALA A 4 8.35 -23.34 8.96
CA ALA A 4 9.09 -24.15 9.92
C ALA A 4 9.59 -25.48 9.34
N ASP A 5 8.72 -26.20 8.63
CA ASP A 5 9.04 -27.49 8.00
C ASP A 5 10.02 -27.32 6.84
N LYS A 6 9.85 -26.24 6.05
CA LYS A 6 10.73 -25.92 4.92
C LYS A 6 12.15 -25.61 5.39
N ILE A 7 12.32 -24.76 6.41
CA ILE A 7 13.65 -24.46 6.99
C ILE A 7 14.33 -25.75 7.42
N ARG A 8 13.61 -26.63 8.13
CA ARG A 8 14.13 -27.92 8.58
C ARG A 8 14.50 -28.83 7.41
N THR A 9 13.64 -28.94 6.41
CA THR A 9 13.86 -29.80 5.23
C THR A 9 15.08 -29.35 4.45
N PHE A 10 15.21 -28.06 4.13
CA PHE A 10 16.36 -27.55 3.39
C PHE A 10 17.66 -27.66 4.21
N ARG A 11 17.61 -27.43 5.52
CA ARG A 11 18.79 -27.61 6.36
C ARG A 11 19.27 -29.08 6.35
N LEU A 12 18.35 -30.03 6.49
CA LEU A 12 18.69 -31.46 6.48
C LEU A 12 19.21 -31.90 5.09
N ALA A 13 18.62 -31.40 4.01
CA ALA A 13 19.07 -31.66 2.65
C ALA A 13 20.53 -31.17 2.42
N LYS A 14 20.95 -30.12 3.14
CA LYS A 14 22.31 -29.62 3.13
C LYS A 14 23.26 -30.27 4.15
N GLY A 15 22.77 -31.22 4.92
CA GLY A 15 23.56 -31.89 5.95
C GLY A 15 23.97 -30.99 7.14
N LEU A 16 23.34 -29.82 7.29
CA LEU A 16 23.70 -28.86 8.33
C LEU A 16 23.01 -29.20 9.67
N SER A 17 23.76 -29.06 10.78
CA SER A 17 23.17 -29.03 12.12
C SER A 17 22.45 -27.68 12.36
N GLN A 18 21.56 -27.64 13.36
CA GLN A 18 20.91 -26.37 13.78
C GLN A 18 21.93 -25.33 14.26
N GLU A 19 23.07 -25.79 14.82
CA GLU A 19 24.16 -24.94 15.28
C GLU A 19 24.90 -24.32 14.11
N GLN A 20 25.30 -25.11 13.12
CA GLN A 20 25.95 -24.65 11.89
C GLN A 20 25.08 -23.67 11.09
N LEU A 21 23.77 -23.96 10.96
CA LEU A 21 22.85 -23.01 10.33
C LEU A 21 22.74 -21.72 11.15
N GLY A 22 22.72 -21.82 12.47
CA GLY A 22 22.71 -20.66 13.36
C GLY A 22 23.91 -19.74 13.17
N GLU A 23 25.12 -20.33 13.07
CA GLU A 23 26.37 -19.59 12.82
C GLU A 23 26.35 -18.88 11.47
N LEU A 24 25.90 -19.55 10.39
CA LEU A 24 25.80 -18.95 9.05
C LEU A 24 24.83 -17.77 8.99
N VAL A 25 23.76 -17.82 9.78
CA VAL A 25 22.71 -16.78 9.80
C VAL A 25 23.00 -15.69 10.84
N GLY A 26 23.94 -15.95 11.77
CA GLY A 26 24.27 -15.04 12.87
C GLY A 26 23.26 -15.09 14.00
N VAL A 27 22.67 -16.27 14.28
CA VAL A 27 21.74 -16.52 15.38
C VAL A 27 22.14 -17.76 16.18
N GLN A 28 21.67 -17.87 17.41
CA GLN A 28 21.96 -19.04 18.24
C GLN A 28 21.14 -20.26 17.78
N LYS A 29 21.67 -21.47 18.03
CA LYS A 29 20.99 -22.78 17.83
C LYS A 29 19.55 -22.78 18.35
N ALA A 30 19.33 -22.16 19.55
CA ALA A 30 18.01 -22.06 20.15
C ALA A 30 17.00 -21.28 19.30
N ALA A 31 17.45 -20.29 18.52
CA ALA A 31 16.61 -19.55 17.61
C ALA A 31 16.21 -20.42 16.40
N ILE A 32 17.16 -21.14 15.80
CA ILE A 32 16.88 -22.09 14.70
C ILE A 32 15.87 -23.16 15.17
N ASN A 33 16.06 -23.72 16.37
CA ASN A 33 15.10 -24.69 16.94
C ASN A 33 13.68 -24.09 17.07
N LYS A 34 13.57 -22.83 17.51
CA LYS A 34 12.26 -22.14 17.62
C LYS A 34 11.63 -21.93 16.25
N TYR A 35 12.42 -21.58 15.24
CA TYR A 35 11.95 -21.42 13.85
C TYR A 35 11.43 -22.75 13.29
N GLU A 36 12.21 -23.84 13.41
CA GLU A 36 11.84 -25.16 12.92
C GLU A 36 10.67 -25.82 13.68
N LYS A 37 10.36 -25.36 14.90
CA LYS A 37 9.18 -25.80 15.66
C LYS A 37 7.97 -24.91 15.49
N GLY A 38 8.03 -23.89 14.63
CA GLY A 38 6.94 -22.96 14.39
C GLY A 38 6.55 -22.13 15.64
N ARG A 39 7.44 -22.03 16.63
CA ARG A 39 7.18 -21.24 17.85
C ARG A 39 7.36 -19.74 17.64
N VAL A 40 7.93 -19.33 16.52
CA VAL A 40 8.06 -17.94 16.08
C VAL A 40 7.30 -17.83 14.77
N VAL A 41 6.17 -17.12 14.79
CA VAL A 41 5.30 -16.93 13.62
C VAL A 41 5.88 -15.89 12.69
N ASN A 42 6.48 -14.82 13.21
CA ASN A 42 7.06 -13.74 12.42
C ASN A 42 8.59 -13.76 12.50
N ILE A 43 9.23 -14.41 11.54
CA ILE A 43 10.68 -14.34 11.37
C ILE A 43 11.01 -13.01 10.70
N PRO A 44 11.92 -12.16 11.26
CA PRO A 44 12.31 -10.90 10.63
C PRO A 44 12.79 -11.13 9.19
N ARG A 45 12.37 -10.24 8.25
CA ARG A 45 12.73 -10.36 6.82
C ARG A 45 14.24 -10.45 6.59
N THR A 46 15.03 -9.72 7.40
CA THR A 46 16.50 -9.79 7.35
C THR A 46 17.04 -11.17 7.71
N THR A 47 16.44 -11.80 8.70
CA THR A 47 16.79 -13.18 9.14
C THR A 47 16.32 -14.19 8.10
N LEU A 48 15.12 -14.04 7.55
CA LEU A 48 14.59 -14.91 6.50
C LEU A 48 15.48 -14.86 5.24
N LYS A 49 15.95 -13.68 4.84
CA LYS A 49 16.90 -13.53 3.73
C LYS A 49 18.21 -14.27 4.01
N LYS A 50 18.80 -14.10 5.20
CA LYS A 50 20.03 -14.81 5.59
C LYS A 50 19.85 -16.34 5.64
N LEU A 51 18.67 -16.82 6.07
CA LEU A 51 18.32 -18.24 6.03
C LEU A 51 18.26 -18.75 4.59
N ALA A 52 17.61 -18.01 3.69
CA ALA A 52 17.52 -18.35 2.28
C ALA A 52 18.92 -18.40 1.61
N ASP A 53 19.77 -17.40 1.88
CA ASP A 53 21.14 -17.33 1.39
C ASP A 53 21.96 -18.52 1.90
N ALA A 54 21.90 -18.84 3.21
CA ALA A 54 22.63 -19.97 3.83
C ALA A 54 22.15 -21.33 3.31
N LEU A 55 20.87 -21.46 3.01
CA LEU A 55 20.26 -22.66 2.46
C LEU A 55 20.34 -22.75 0.93
N HIS A 56 20.81 -21.68 0.24
CA HIS A 56 20.84 -21.54 -1.22
C HIS A 56 19.49 -21.79 -1.88
N VAL A 57 18.45 -21.16 -1.34
CA VAL A 57 17.09 -21.18 -1.89
C VAL A 57 16.61 -19.73 -2.05
N ALA A 58 15.57 -19.50 -2.86
CA ALA A 58 14.97 -18.18 -2.89
C ALA A 58 14.21 -17.91 -1.55
N PRO A 59 14.20 -16.66 -1.04
CA PRO A 59 13.46 -16.34 0.18
C PRO A 59 11.97 -16.76 0.12
N VAL A 60 11.38 -16.73 -1.08
CA VAL A 60 10.00 -17.18 -1.33
C VAL A 60 9.81 -18.68 -1.05
N ASP A 61 10.85 -19.50 -1.29
CA ASP A 61 10.79 -20.95 -1.05
C ASP A 61 10.70 -21.30 0.43
N LEU A 62 11.06 -20.38 1.33
CA LEU A 62 10.95 -20.54 2.77
C LEU A 62 9.60 -20.10 3.34
N LEU A 63 8.80 -19.35 2.60
CA LEU A 63 7.49 -18.88 3.06
C LEU A 63 6.45 -20.00 3.07
N ASP A 64 5.43 -19.89 3.91
CA ASP A 64 4.35 -20.87 3.99
C ASP A 64 3.59 -20.95 2.66
N ASP A 65 3.25 -22.17 2.24
CA ASP A 65 2.42 -22.39 1.06
C ASP A 65 0.99 -21.80 1.22
N THR A 66 0.60 -21.47 2.45
CA THR A 66 -0.64 -20.75 2.76
C THR A 66 -0.51 -19.23 2.66
N GLU A 67 0.72 -18.71 2.72
CA GLU A 67 1.01 -17.28 2.46
C GLU A 67 1.40 -17.05 0.99
N PHE A 68 1.78 -18.12 0.29
CA PHE A 68 2.10 -18.13 -1.12
C PHE A 68 1.44 -19.34 -1.78
N SER A 69 0.13 -19.29 -1.95
CA SER A 69 -0.53 -20.15 -2.94
C SER A 69 -0.09 -19.65 -4.31
N PRO A 70 0.70 -20.42 -5.11
CA PRO A 70 1.01 -20.05 -6.49
C PRO A 70 -0.21 -20.05 -7.39
N ASP A 71 -1.39 -20.49 -6.89
CA ASP A 71 -2.69 -20.38 -7.56
C ASP A 71 -3.44 -19.08 -7.25
N SER A 72 -2.89 -18.19 -6.39
CA SER A 72 -3.35 -16.81 -6.35
C SER A 72 -2.62 -15.96 -7.40
N ASN A 73 -2.70 -16.35 -8.65
CA ASN A 73 -2.63 -15.41 -9.76
C ASN A 73 -3.89 -14.48 -9.76
N THR A 74 -4.75 -14.63 -8.77
CA THR A 74 -5.70 -13.61 -8.35
C THR A 74 -4.95 -12.59 -7.52
N LYS A 75 -4.48 -11.53 -8.18
CA LYS A 75 -4.08 -10.32 -7.47
C LYS A 75 -5.15 -10.05 -6.41
N SER A 76 -4.76 -9.97 -5.13
CA SER A 76 -5.70 -9.70 -4.06
C SER A 76 -6.50 -8.44 -4.41
N ASN A 77 -7.83 -8.58 -4.43
CA ASN A 77 -8.74 -7.45 -4.63
C ASN A 77 -8.91 -6.59 -3.37
N ARG A 78 -8.17 -6.92 -2.31
CA ARG A 78 -8.20 -6.19 -1.06
C ARG A 78 -7.18 -5.07 -1.07
N ILE A 79 -7.65 -3.83 -0.88
CA ILE A 79 -6.85 -2.61 -0.86
C ILE A 79 -6.75 -2.04 0.54
N LYS A 80 -5.65 -1.33 0.80
CA LYS A 80 -5.43 -0.61 2.06
C LYS A 80 -6.24 0.68 2.08
N VAL A 81 -6.83 1.01 3.23
CA VAL A 81 -7.45 2.30 3.51
C VAL A 81 -6.52 3.10 4.42
N TYR A 82 -6.16 4.30 3.99
CA TYR A 82 -5.27 5.19 4.72
C TYR A 82 -6.05 6.31 5.42
N GLY A 83 -5.61 6.69 6.62
CA GLY A 83 -6.11 7.86 7.33
C GLY A 83 -5.56 9.16 6.75
N SER A 84 -4.29 9.15 6.31
CA SER A 84 -3.66 10.23 5.57
C SER A 84 -2.58 9.68 4.63
N VAL A 85 -2.25 10.44 3.60
CA VAL A 85 -1.18 10.10 2.65
C VAL A 85 -0.31 11.33 2.49
N PRO A 86 0.85 11.37 3.17
CA PRO A 86 1.80 12.48 3.05
C PRO A 86 2.46 12.49 1.67
N ALA A 87 2.72 13.67 1.15
CA ALA A 87 3.42 13.83 -0.11
C ALA A 87 4.90 13.43 0.01
N GLY A 88 5.48 12.98 -1.12
CA GLY A 88 6.90 12.60 -1.18
C GLY A 88 7.22 11.22 -0.58
N ILE A 89 6.25 10.55 0.02
CA ILE A 89 6.40 9.17 0.51
C ILE A 89 5.70 8.22 -0.47
N PRO A 90 6.40 7.22 -1.02
CA PRO A 90 5.75 6.19 -1.84
C PRO A 90 4.59 5.55 -1.08
N ILE A 91 3.46 5.34 -1.74
CA ILE A 91 2.24 4.83 -1.10
C ILE A 91 2.44 3.48 -0.40
N GLU A 92 3.38 2.67 -0.89
CA GLU A 92 3.76 1.40 -0.30
C GLU A 92 4.44 1.55 1.07
N ALA A 93 5.07 2.70 1.32
CA ALA A 93 5.79 3.02 2.55
C ALA A 93 4.94 3.81 3.57
N VAL A 94 3.70 4.15 3.22
CA VAL A 94 2.77 4.82 4.14
C VAL A 94 2.27 3.82 5.18
N GLU A 95 2.49 4.12 6.46
CA GLU A 95 2.14 3.23 7.58
C GLU A 95 0.76 3.52 8.19
N ASP A 96 0.14 4.66 7.88
CA ASP A 96 -1.17 5.09 8.43
C ASP A 96 -2.34 4.30 7.80
N ILE A 97 -2.29 2.97 7.94
CA ILE A 97 -3.35 2.07 7.48
C ILE A 97 -4.40 1.95 8.58
N VAL A 98 -5.60 2.42 8.30
CA VAL A 98 -6.71 2.45 9.27
C VAL A 98 -7.79 1.40 9.01
N ASP A 99 -7.89 0.89 7.77
CA ASP A 99 -8.88 -0.13 7.39
C ASP A 99 -8.46 -0.84 6.10
N TRP A 100 -9.28 -1.79 5.65
CA TRP A 100 -9.12 -2.52 4.40
C TRP A 100 -10.46 -2.61 3.69
N GLU A 101 -10.46 -2.52 2.36
CA GLU A 101 -11.65 -2.61 1.54
C GLU A 101 -11.42 -3.57 0.35
N ASP A 102 -12.47 -4.30 -0.04
CA ASP A 102 -12.43 -5.16 -1.21
C ASP A 102 -12.96 -4.40 -2.43
N VAL A 103 -12.22 -4.42 -3.53
CA VAL A 103 -12.65 -3.82 -4.81
C VAL A 103 -13.01 -4.92 -5.81
N PRO A 104 -13.77 -4.62 -6.88
CA PRO A 104 -14.06 -5.60 -7.92
C PRO A 104 -12.78 -6.21 -8.49
N GLN A 105 -12.71 -7.53 -8.62
CA GLN A 105 -11.54 -8.22 -9.15
C GLN A 105 -11.16 -7.71 -10.55
N GLU A 106 -12.15 -7.37 -11.37
CA GLU A 106 -11.95 -6.80 -12.71
C GLU A 106 -11.09 -5.54 -12.74
N TRP A 107 -11.13 -4.73 -11.67
CA TRP A 107 -10.31 -3.52 -11.57
C TRP A 107 -8.84 -3.87 -11.41
N ILE A 108 -8.56 -4.88 -10.61
CA ILE A 108 -7.20 -5.37 -10.36
C ILE A 108 -6.64 -6.09 -11.58
N ASP A 109 -7.49 -6.86 -12.28
CA ASP A 109 -7.10 -7.63 -13.47
C ASP A 109 -6.70 -6.72 -14.64
N ARG A 110 -7.28 -5.53 -14.74
CA ARG A 110 -6.87 -4.48 -15.70
C ARG A 110 -5.46 -3.96 -15.44
N GLY A 111 -4.85 -4.26 -14.31
CA GLY A 111 -3.53 -3.78 -13.91
C GLY A 111 -3.55 -2.40 -13.25
N ASP A 112 -4.74 -1.85 -13.01
CA ASP A 112 -4.90 -0.59 -12.27
C ASP A 112 -4.57 -0.79 -10.78
N ARG A 113 -4.16 0.30 -10.13
CA ARG A 113 -3.83 0.32 -8.70
C ARG A 113 -4.82 1.20 -7.97
N TYR A 114 -5.30 0.71 -6.83
CA TYR A 114 -6.31 1.40 -6.02
C TYR A 114 -5.88 1.48 -4.56
N ILE A 115 -6.33 2.54 -3.90
CA ILE A 115 -6.24 2.71 -2.44
C ILE A 115 -7.58 3.20 -1.92
N GLY A 116 -7.85 2.97 -0.65
CA GLY A 116 -8.88 3.69 0.10
C GLY A 116 -8.26 4.88 0.83
N LEU A 117 -9.01 5.96 0.96
CA LEU A 117 -8.62 7.12 1.75
C LEU A 117 -9.81 7.58 2.59
N LYS A 118 -9.60 7.83 3.88
CA LYS A 118 -10.62 8.42 4.75
C LYS A 118 -10.81 9.90 4.45
N VAL A 119 -12.08 10.29 4.27
CA VAL A 119 -12.44 11.70 4.11
C VAL A 119 -12.34 12.40 5.46
N LYS A 120 -11.57 13.49 5.48
CA LYS A 120 -11.45 14.39 6.63
C LYS A 120 -12.01 15.77 6.29
N GLY A 121 -12.82 16.29 7.17
CA GLY A 121 -13.44 17.61 6.99
C GLY A 121 -14.60 17.60 5.99
N ASN A 122 -15.14 18.78 5.70
CA ASN A 122 -16.40 18.95 4.99
C ASN A 122 -16.29 19.78 3.69
N SER A 123 -15.08 20.04 3.19
CA SER A 123 -14.91 20.88 1.98
C SER A 123 -15.54 20.29 0.71
N MET A 124 -15.84 19.00 0.71
CA MET A 124 -16.48 18.29 -0.38
C MET A 124 -17.92 17.85 -0.09
N TYR A 125 -18.51 18.40 0.98
CA TYR A 125 -19.93 18.23 1.30
C TYR A 125 -20.81 18.87 0.19
N PRO A 126 -21.99 18.31 -0.16
CA PRO A 126 -22.65 17.14 0.47
C PRO A 126 -22.27 15.79 -0.13
N LYS A 127 -21.48 15.75 -1.20
CA LYS A 127 -21.16 14.50 -1.91
C LYS A 127 -20.32 13.58 -1.05
N TYR A 128 -19.32 14.13 -0.38
CA TYR A 128 -18.42 13.44 0.52
C TYR A 128 -18.62 14.00 1.94
N ILE A 129 -18.81 13.13 2.90
CA ILE A 129 -18.91 13.50 4.31
C ILE A 129 -17.73 12.95 5.10
N GLU A 130 -17.49 13.50 6.26
CA GLU A 130 -16.44 13.02 7.16
C GLU A 130 -16.64 11.53 7.47
N ASP A 131 -15.53 10.79 7.59
CA ASP A 131 -15.46 9.34 7.78
C ASP A 131 -15.89 8.47 6.58
N ASP A 132 -16.37 9.03 5.49
CA ASP A 132 -16.47 8.26 4.23
C ASP A 132 -15.12 7.65 3.86
N THR A 133 -15.14 6.50 3.21
CA THR A 133 -13.98 5.95 2.52
C THR A 133 -14.13 6.21 1.03
N VAL A 134 -13.20 6.93 0.43
CA VAL A 134 -13.13 7.07 -1.03
C VAL A 134 -12.17 6.05 -1.60
N ILE A 135 -12.60 5.34 -2.65
CA ILE A 135 -11.71 4.47 -3.41
C ILE A 135 -11.08 5.31 -4.52
N VAL A 136 -9.78 5.37 -4.51
CA VAL A 136 -8.96 6.19 -5.41
C VAL A 136 -8.20 5.28 -6.37
N LYS A 137 -8.41 5.47 -7.66
CA LYS A 137 -7.58 4.90 -8.71
C LYS A 137 -6.31 5.73 -8.82
N LEU A 138 -5.15 5.12 -8.58
CA LEU A 138 -3.86 5.80 -8.66
C LEU A 138 -3.50 6.09 -10.12
N GLN A 139 -3.38 7.36 -10.45
CA GLN A 139 -2.94 7.82 -11.77
C GLN A 139 -2.45 9.27 -11.70
N PRO A 140 -1.45 9.65 -12.52
CA PRO A 140 -0.80 10.97 -12.42
C PRO A 140 -1.60 12.10 -13.06
N ASP A 141 -2.76 11.81 -13.64
CA ASP A 141 -3.59 12.79 -14.32
C ASP A 141 -5.09 12.53 -14.13
N CYS A 142 -5.93 13.53 -14.39
CA CYS A 142 -7.39 13.43 -14.35
C CYS A 142 -8.02 14.25 -15.48
N GLU A 143 -9.27 14.00 -15.80
CA GLU A 143 -10.06 14.84 -16.70
C GLU A 143 -10.56 16.08 -15.98
N CYS A 144 -10.84 17.15 -16.75
CA CYS A 144 -11.42 18.37 -16.21
C CYS A 144 -12.79 18.09 -15.58
N GLY A 145 -12.98 18.52 -14.35
CA GLY A 145 -14.22 18.32 -13.60
C GLY A 145 -14.30 17.03 -12.79
N GLN A 146 -13.28 16.17 -12.83
CA GLN A 146 -13.22 14.98 -11.97
C GLN A 146 -12.87 15.34 -10.53
N ASP A 147 -13.39 14.54 -9.60
CA ASP A 147 -13.00 14.59 -8.20
C ASP A 147 -11.72 13.77 -8.01
N ALA A 148 -10.66 14.42 -7.57
CA ALA A 148 -9.34 13.82 -7.46
C ALA A 148 -8.70 14.13 -6.12
N VAL A 149 -7.82 13.24 -5.70
CA VAL A 149 -6.92 13.44 -4.57
C VAL A 149 -5.64 14.05 -5.10
N VAL A 150 -5.28 15.21 -4.56
CA VAL A 150 -4.16 16.00 -5.06
C VAL A 150 -3.26 16.44 -3.91
N TYR A 151 -1.96 16.59 -4.20
CA TYR A 151 -0.99 17.25 -3.35
C TYR A 151 -0.80 18.69 -3.82
N VAL A 152 -0.69 19.60 -2.88
CA VAL A 152 -0.34 21.00 -3.13
C VAL A 152 0.95 21.29 -2.37
N ASN A 153 2.03 21.65 -3.08
CA ASN A 153 3.35 21.97 -2.50
C ASN A 153 3.94 20.88 -1.60
N GLY A 154 3.69 19.62 -1.87
CA GLY A 154 4.25 18.54 -1.07
C GLY A 154 3.65 18.41 0.34
N TYR A 155 2.47 18.97 0.59
CA TYR A 155 1.71 18.76 1.82
C TYR A 155 0.85 17.48 1.74
N GLU A 156 0.04 17.26 2.76
CA GLU A 156 -0.91 16.12 2.78
C GLU A 156 -1.89 16.17 1.60
N ALA A 157 -2.35 14.98 1.21
CA ALA A 157 -3.31 14.83 0.12
C ALA A 157 -4.66 15.47 0.49
N THR A 158 -5.25 16.18 -0.47
CA THR A 158 -6.59 16.76 -0.34
C THR A 158 -7.50 16.33 -1.46
N LEU A 159 -8.78 16.10 -1.15
CA LEU A 159 -9.82 15.79 -2.14
C LEU A 159 -10.46 17.07 -2.65
N LYS A 160 -10.45 17.28 -3.97
CA LYS A 160 -11.08 18.43 -4.63
C LYS A 160 -11.61 18.04 -6.01
N LYS A 161 -12.55 18.82 -6.53
CA LYS A 161 -12.85 18.81 -7.95
C LYS A 161 -11.75 19.57 -8.68
N VAL A 162 -11.14 18.92 -9.66
CA VAL A 162 -10.06 19.49 -10.46
C VAL A 162 -10.63 20.10 -11.72
N VAL A 163 -10.50 21.41 -11.88
CA VAL A 163 -10.92 22.14 -13.09
C VAL A 163 -9.68 22.64 -13.79
N LYS A 164 -9.34 22.02 -14.93
CA LYS A 164 -8.21 22.43 -15.77
C LYS A 164 -8.59 23.63 -16.62
N GLN A 165 -7.75 24.64 -16.60
CA GLN A 165 -7.87 25.85 -17.40
C GLN A 165 -6.62 26.01 -18.29
N GLN A 166 -6.65 26.94 -19.21
CA GLN A 166 -5.56 27.14 -20.16
C GLN A 166 -4.26 27.58 -19.47
N ASP A 167 -4.37 28.32 -18.38
CA ASP A 167 -3.30 28.98 -17.66
C ASP A 167 -3.03 28.36 -16.25
N GLY A 168 -3.77 27.30 -15.86
CA GLY A 168 -3.58 26.68 -14.56
C GLY A 168 -4.63 25.65 -14.19
N ILE A 169 -4.61 25.25 -12.93
CA ILE A 169 -5.56 24.31 -12.33
C ILE A 169 -6.32 25.02 -11.21
N MET A 170 -7.64 24.93 -11.24
CA MET A 170 -8.48 25.33 -10.13
C MET A 170 -8.88 24.10 -9.31
N LEU A 171 -8.61 24.12 -8.03
CA LEU A 171 -9.09 23.14 -7.06
C LEU A 171 -10.37 23.67 -6.43
N GLN A 172 -11.48 23.08 -6.84
CA GLN A 172 -12.82 23.52 -6.43
C GLN A 172 -13.39 22.61 -5.33
N PRO A 173 -13.69 23.15 -4.13
CA PRO A 173 -14.51 22.46 -3.14
C PRO A 173 -15.95 22.35 -3.65
N LEU A 174 -16.69 21.34 -3.17
CA LEU A 174 -18.13 21.22 -3.43
C LEU A 174 -18.97 21.97 -2.41
N ASN A 175 -18.46 22.14 -1.18
CA ASN A 175 -19.09 22.90 -0.14
C ASN A 175 -18.92 24.42 -0.44
N PRO A 176 -20.02 25.17 -0.60
CA PRO A 176 -19.98 26.61 -0.92
C PRO A 176 -19.38 27.50 0.19
N GLU A 177 -19.21 26.97 1.40
CA GLU A 177 -18.51 27.68 2.48
C GLU A 177 -17.01 27.79 2.24
N TYR A 178 -16.46 27.03 1.28
CA TYR A 178 -15.05 27.01 0.94
C TYR A 178 -14.78 27.68 -0.41
N THR A 179 -13.77 28.52 -0.46
CA THR A 179 -13.39 29.24 -1.67
C THR A 179 -12.54 28.36 -2.59
N PRO A 180 -12.85 28.28 -3.91
CA PRO A 180 -11.97 27.66 -4.89
C PRO A 180 -10.59 28.34 -4.90
N LYS A 181 -9.52 27.54 -5.13
CA LYS A 181 -8.16 28.02 -5.24
C LYS A 181 -7.62 27.75 -6.62
N PHE A 182 -7.09 28.79 -7.25
CA PHE A 182 -6.44 28.71 -8.56
C PHE A 182 -4.92 28.61 -8.39
N TYR A 183 -4.31 27.76 -9.19
CA TYR A 183 -2.87 27.49 -9.21
C TYR A 183 -2.40 27.63 -10.66
N PRO A 184 -1.72 28.71 -11.03
CA PRO A 184 -1.24 28.92 -12.38
C PRO A 184 -0.10 27.97 -12.74
N TYR A 185 0.08 27.72 -14.03
CA TYR A 185 1.26 26.99 -14.53
C TYR A 185 2.46 27.92 -14.59
N GLY A 186 3.61 27.50 -14.04
CA GLY A 186 4.83 28.32 -14.11
C GLY A 186 5.98 27.67 -13.34
N PRO A 187 7.23 28.07 -13.62
CA PRO A 187 8.41 27.47 -13.00
C PRO A 187 8.59 27.85 -11.51
N ASP A 188 7.98 28.96 -11.08
CA ASP A 188 8.05 29.44 -9.69
C ASP A 188 6.73 29.22 -8.93
N GLU A 189 5.82 28.47 -9.50
CA GLU A 189 4.47 28.30 -8.97
C GLU A 189 4.33 27.03 -8.13
N LEU A 190 3.25 26.99 -7.37
CA LEU A 190 2.93 25.89 -6.50
C LEU A 190 2.66 24.61 -7.29
N GLU A 191 3.43 23.57 -7.02
CA GLU A 191 3.30 22.28 -7.71
C GLU A 191 2.03 21.54 -7.26
N ILE A 192 1.16 21.22 -8.23
CA ILE A 192 0.00 20.35 -8.04
C ILE A 192 0.33 18.96 -8.60
N ASN A 193 0.34 17.97 -7.73
CA ASN A 193 0.53 16.58 -8.10
C ASN A 193 -0.75 15.78 -7.85
N ILE A 194 -1.26 15.12 -8.88
CA ILE A 194 -2.45 14.28 -8.78
C ILE A 194 -1.99 12.90 -8.28
N LEU A 195 -2.56 12.45 -7.16
CA LEU A 195 -2.38 11.09 -6.65
C LEU A 195 -3.27 10.11 -7.41
N GLY A 196 -4.51 10.53 -7.68
CA GLY A 196 -5.47 9.69 -8.39
C GLY A 196 -6.87 10.28 -8.39
N ILE A 197 -7.78 9.60 -9.07
CA ILE A 197 -9.19 9.98 -9.19
C ILE A 197 -10.06 9.14 -8.27
N VAL A 198 -11.14 9.74 -7.75
CA VAL A 198 -12.14 9.02 -6.96
C VAL A 198 -13.06 8.25 -7.90
N VAL A 199 -13.17 6.95 -7.68
CA VAL A 199 -14.01 6.05 -8.49
C VAL A 199 -15.22 5.53 -7.72
N GLU A 200 -15.16 5.50 -6.38
CA GLU A 200 -16.25 5.01 -5.53
C GLU A 200 -16.22 5.69 -4.17
N ILE A 201 -17.39 5.84 -3.54
CA ILE A 201 -17.55 6.33 -2.17
C ILE A 201 -18.21 5.21 -1.36
N ARG A 202 -17.63 4.89 -0.21
CA ARG A 202 -18.17 3.92 0.73
C ARG A 202 -18.52 4.60 2.06
N ARG A 203 -19.74 4.47 2.45
CA ARG A 203 -20.26 5.03 3.69
C ARG A 203 -20.78 3.91 4.59
N LYS A 204 -20.27 3.83 5.82
CA LYS A 204 -20.82 2.96 6.86
C LYS A 204 -22.05 3.65 7.44
N VAL A 205 -23.18 2.96 7.41
CA VAL A 205 -24.47 3.41 7.97
C VAL A 205 -24.66 2.75 9.34
#